data_a284d457c7f768927467ecac2b1062d0
#
_entry.id   a284d457c7f768927467ecac2b1062d0
#
_cell.length_a   1.000
_cell.length_b   1.000
_cell.length_c   1.000
_cell.angle_alpha   90.00
_cell.angle_beta   90.00
_cell.angle_gamma   90.00
#
_symmetry.space_group_name_H-M   'P 1'
#
loop_
_entity.id
_entity.type
_entity.pdbx_description
1 polymer ?
#
loop_
_entity_poly.entity_id
_entity_poly.type
_entity_poly.pdbx_seq_one_letter_code
_entity_poly.pdbx_strand_id
1 'polypeptide(L)'
;MIATPLWNLHVPSRLKSWFDTVTVAGKTFRYTETGSEGLINNKKLLHIQANGGVFHGQDPASQYIKTIFGFLGIKDCSELFVEGMDHDPENSESIVAAGIEKAKELGKTF
;
A
#
# COMPACT_ATOMS: atom_id res chain seq x y z
N MET A 1 -1.86 2.53 -8.34
CA MET A 1 -1.37 3.28 -7.16
C MET A 1 -2.43 3.28 -6.07
N ILE A 2 -2.02 3.06 -4.82
CA ILE A 2 -2.86 3.18 -3.63
C ILE A 2 -2.23 4.24 -2.73
N ALA A 3 -3.00 5.24 -2.36
CA ALA A 3 -2.59 6.25 -1.39
C ALA A 3 -3.58 6.21 -0.22
N THR A 4 -3.11 5.98 0.99
CA THR A 4 -3.97 5.75 2.14
C THR A 4 -3.36 6.28 3.44
N PRO A 5 -4.18 6.74 4.40
CA PRO A 5 -3.71 6.94 5.76
C PRO A 5 -3.66 5.60 6.50
N LEU A 6 -2.96 5.61 7.62
CA LEU A 6 -3.02 4.53 8.61
C LEU A 6 -4.06 4.91 9.67
N TRP A 7 -5.17 4.20 9.73
CA TRP A 7 -6.24 4.44 10.71
C TRP A 7 -6.41 3.21 11.59
N ASN A 8 -6.26 3.40 12.89
CA ASN A 8 -6.38 2.32 13.87
C ASN A 8 -5.50 1.11 13.49
N LEU A 9 -4.27 1.40 13.07
CA LEU A 9 -3.25 0.42 12.67
C LEU A 9 -3.61 -0.37 11.40
N HIS A 10 -4.61 0.07 10.64
CA HIS A 10 -5.03 -0.64 9.41
C HIS A 10 -5.48 0.34 8.32
N VAL A 11 -5.88 -0.22 7.18
CA VAL A 11 -6.48 0.57 6.10
C VAL A 11 -7.87 1.06 6.51
N PRO A 12 -8.33 2.20 5.97
CA PRO A 12 -9.71 2.63 6.17
C PRO A 12 -10.70 1.56 5.71
N SER A 13 -11.84 1.46 6.40
CA SER A 13 -12.84 0.42 6.13
C SER A 13 -13.36 0.43 4.68
N ARG A 14 -13.49 1.60 4.07
CA ARG A 14 -13.89 1.70 2.65
C ARG A 14 -12.87 1.11 1.70
N LEU A 15 -11.59 1.26 2.00
CA LEU A 15 -10.53 0.64 1.19
C LEU A 15 -10.59 -0.88 1.33
N LYS A 16 -10.81 -1.40 2.54
CA LYS A 16 -11.00 -2.84 2.75
C LYS A 16 -12.20 -3.37 1.97
N SER A 17 -13.31 -2.64 1.97
CA SER A 17 -14.50 -3.01 1.19
C SER A 17 -14.20 -3.06 -0.30
N TRP A 18 -13.40 -2.13 -0.81
CA TRP A 18 -12.97 -2.15 -2.20
C TRP A 18 -12.14 -3.40 -2.51
N PHE A 19 -11.19 -3.76 -1.66
CA PHE A 19 -10.43 -4.99 -1.82
C PHE A 19 -11.34 -6.22 -1.91
N ASP A 20 -12.33 -6.29 -1.05
CA ASP A 20 -13.28 -7.40 -1.04
C ASP A 20 -14.13 -7.44 -2.32
N THR A 21 -14.38 -6.29 -2.93
CA THR A 21 -15.12 -6.18 -4.19
C THR A 21 -14.32 -6.67 -5.39
N VAL A 22 -13.01 -6.39 -5.43
CA VAL A 22 -12.16 -6.71 -6.58
C VAL A 22 -11.47 -8.08 -6.47
N THR A 23 -11.52 -8.70 -5.30
CA THR A 23 -10.93 -10.04 -5.07
C THR A 23 -12.00 -11.09 -5.35
N VAL A 24 -12.07 -11.53 -6.61
CA VAL A 24 -13.16 -12.40 -7.12
C VAL A 24 -12.57 -13.62 -7.78
N ALA A 25 -12.95 -14.80 -7.26
CA ALA A 25 -12.52 -16.07 -7.82
C ALA A 25 -12.96 -16.21 -9.30
N GLY A 26 -12.03 -16.62 -10.13
CA GLY A 26 -12.23 -16.72 -11.58
C GLY A 26 -12.02 -15.43 -12.36
N LYS A 27 -11.79 -14.29 -11.67
CA LYS A 27 -11.57 -12.98 -12.32
C LYS A 27 -10.22 -12.37 -11.98
N THR A 28 -9.91 -12.20 -10.69
CA THR A 28 -8.64 -11.61 -10.23
C THR A 28 -7.69 -12.65 -9.65
N PHE A 29 -8.20 -13.78 -9.29
CA PHE A 29 -7.43 -14.95 -8.89
C PHE A 29 -8.22 -16.22 -9.21
N ARG A 30 -7.57 -17.37 -9.16
CA ARG A 30 -8.24 -18.67 -9.34
C ARG A 30 -7.63 -19.70 -8.42
N TYR A 31 -8.41 -20.75 -8.14
CA TYR A 31 -7.90 -21.92 -7.44
C TYR A 31 -7.35 -22.92 -8.44
N THR A 32 -6.21 -23.53 -8.11
CA THR A 32 -5.57 -24.59 -8.89
C THR A 32 -5.35 -25.81 -8.01
N GLU A 33 -4.93 -26.92 -8.59
CA GLU A 33 -4.59 -28.13 -7.82
C GLU A 33 -3.48 -27.92 -6.81
N THR A 34 -2.61 -26.95 -7.04
CA THR A 34 -1.47 -26.64 -6.18
C THR A 34 -1.67 -25.42 -5.29
N GLY A 35 -2.85 -24.79 -5.33
CA GLY A 35 -3.18 -23.61 -4.54
C GLY A 35 -3.82 -22.51 -5.34
N SER A 36 -3.82 -21.31 -4.82
CA SER A 36 -4.37 -20.13 -5.52
C SER A 36 -3.34 -19.51 -6.44
N GLU A 37 -3.82 -18.90 -7.52
CA GLU A 37 -3.00 -18.19 -8.50
C GLU A 37 -3.62 -16.83 -8.79
N GLY A 38 -2.82 -15.76 -8.71
CA GLY A 38 -3.24 -14.41 -9.09
C GLY A 38 -3.33 -14.28 -10.61
N LEU A 39 -4.36 -13.59 -11.08
CA LEU A 39 -4.62 -13.44 -12.51
C LEU A 39 -4.25 -12.06 -13.06
N ILE A 40 -3.85 -11.13 -12.18
CA ILE A 40 -3.45 -9.78 -12.58
C ILE A 40 -1.95 -9.78 -12.85
N ASN A 41 -1.60 -9.74 -14.14
CA ASN A 41 -0.21 -9.80 -14.58
C ASN A 41 0.24 -8.48 -15.19
N ASN A 42 1.56 -8.25 -15.24
CA ASN A 42 2.18 -7.09 -15.88
C ASN A 42 1.71 -5.76 -15.31
N LYS A 43 1.41 -5.72 -14.02
CA LYS A 43 1.06 -4.52 -13.28
C LYS A 43 2.09 -4.27 -12.20
N LYS A 44 2.24 -3.01 -11.83
CA LYS A 44 3.08 -2.59 -10.71
C LYS A 44 2.25 -1.76 -9.74
N LEU A 45 2.61 -1.85 -8.48
CA LEU A 45 1.96 -1.14 -7.39
C LEU A 45 2.90 -0.05 -6.85
N LEU A 46 2.36 1.14 -6.69
CA LEU A 46 2.95 2.15 -5.83
C LEU A 46 2.01 2.34 -4.63
N HIS A 47 2.51 2.02 -3.44
CA HIS A 47 1.80 2.22 -2.19
C HIS A 47 2.36 3.44 -1.47
N ILE A 48 1.51 4.45 -1.25
CA ILE A 48 1.85 5.66 -0.51
C ILE A 48 1.02 5.67 0.77
N GLN A 49 1.67 5.81 1.91
CA GLN A 49 0.98 5.80 3.20
C GLN A 49 1.53 6.88 4.13
N ALA A 50 0.61 7.59 4.80
CA ALA A 50 0.95 8.57 5.82
C ALA A 50 0.63 8.00 7.20
N ASN A 51 1.61 8.04 8.10
CA ASN A 51 1.50 7.53 9.46
C ASN A 51 1.93 8.61 10.46
N GLY A 52 1.14 8.84 11.49
CA GLY A 52 1.57 9.72 12.60
C GLY A 52 2.77 9.16 13.36
N GLY A 53 2.85 7.84 13.53
CA GLY A 53 3.98 7.13 14.10
C GLY A 53 4.97 6.64 13.05
N VAL A 54 6.02 5.95 13.49
CA VAL A 54 7.05 5.39 12.62
C VAL A 54 6.98 3.87 12.69
N PHE A 55 6.70 3.22 11.57
CA PHE A 55 6.50 1.77 11.48
C PHE A 55 7.42 1.06 10.49
N HIS A 56 8.04 1.79 9.57
CA HIS A 56 8.92 1.23 8.54
C HIS A 56 8.28 0.08 7.74
N GLY A 57 6.99 0.20 7.44
CA GLY A 57 6.27 -0.82 6.68
C GLY A 57 5.86 -2.07 7.48
N GLN A 58 6.10 -2.09 8.79
CA GLN A 58 5.75 -3.22 9.64
C GLN A 58 4.34 -3.13 10.24
N ASP A 59 3.61 -2.06 9.96
CA ASP A 59 2.23 -1.91 10.38
C ASP A 59 1.29 -2.90 9.65
N PRO A 60 0.16 -3.28 10.25
CA PRO A 60 -0.76 -4.23 9.63
C PRO A 60 -1.31 -3.79 8.28
N ALA A 61 -1.53 -2.47 8.08
CA ALA A 61 -2.04 -1.95 6.80
C ALA A 61 -1.06 -2.20 5.66
N SER A 62 0.22 -1.86 5.85
CA SER A 62 1.26 -2.06 4.83
C SER A 62 1.46 -3.53 4.51
N GLN A 63 1.45 -4.38 5.53
CA GLN A 63 1.55 -5.83 5.36
C GLN A 63 0.34 -6.40 4.59
N TYR A 64 -0.86 -5.93 4.93
CA TYR A 64 -2.08 -6.36 4.24
C TYR A 64 -2.07 -5.95 2.76
N ILE A 65 -1.73 -4.70 2.44
CA ILE A 65 -1.69 -4.21 1.05
C ILE A 65 -0.71 -5.04 0.22
N LYS A 66 0.48 -5.28 0.75
CA LYS A 66 1.47 -6.11 0.07
C LYS A 66 0.96 -7.53 -0.15
N THR A 67 0.35 -8.11 0.86
CA THR A 67 -0.17 -9.48 0.83
C THR A 67 -1.31 -9.63 -0.18
N ILE A 68 -2.31 -8.73 -0.15
CA ILE A 68 -3.47 -8.87 -1.04
C ILE A 68 -3.10 -8.64 -2.50
N PHE A 69 -2.27 -7.64 -2.81
CA PHE A 69 -1.84 -7.42 -4.18
C PHE A 69 -0.94 -8.55 -4.69
N GLY A 70 -0.06 -9.10 -3.83
CA GLY A 70 0.72 -10.28 -4.16
C GLY A 70 -0.16 -11.50 -4.44
N PHE A 71 -1.20 -11.70 -3.65
CA PHE A 71 -2.20 -12.75 -3.87
C PHE A 71 -2.88 -12.61 -5.23
N LEU A 72 -3.17 -11.38 -5.65
CA LEU A 72 -3.78 -11.10 -6.96
C LEU A 72 -2.79 -11.20 -8.13
N GLY A 73 -1.51 -11.34 -7.88
CA GLY A 73 -0.48 -11.51 -8.91
C GLY A 73 0.43 -10.31 -9.16
N ILE A 74 0.28 -9.23 -8.42
CA ILE A 74 1.12 -8.02 -8.54
C ILE A 74 2.32 -8.16 -7.61
N LYS A 75 3.49 -8.38 -8.19
CA LYS A 75 4.74 -8.64 -7.44
C LYS A 75 5.68 -7.44 -7.41
N ASP A 76 5.57 -6.55 -8.39
CA ASP A 76 6.38 -5.33 -8.47
C ASP A 76 5.73 -4.23 -7.64
N CYS A 77 6.22 -4.06 -6.41
CA CYS A 77 5.66 -3.13 -5.44
C CYS A 77 6.72 -2.13 -4.98
N SER A 78 6.41 -0.84 -5.13
CA SER A 78 7.18 0.27 -4.55
C SER A 78 6.39 0.90 -3.43
N GLU A 79 7.07 1.31 -2.37
CA GLU A 79 6.44 1.87 -1.18
C GLU A 79 7.04 3.24 -0.85
N LEU A 80 6.18 4.15 -0.44
CA LEU A 80 6.56 5.47 0.08
C LEU A 80 5.79 5.72 1.37
N PHE A 81 6.52 5.81 2.48
CA PHE A 81 5.96 6.12 3.78
C PHE A 81 6.33 7.53 4.19
N VAL A 82 5.32 8.32 4.58
CA VAL A 82 5.49 9.64 5.19
C VAL A 82 5.11 9.45 6.66
N GLU A 83 6.13 9.42 7.53
CA GLU A 83 5.96 8.93 8.89
C GLU A 83 6.48 9.89 9.94
N GLY A 84 5.92 9.77 11.14
CA GLY A 84 6.48 10.41 12.32
C GLY A 84 5.94 11.80 12.62
N MET A 85 4.94 12.32 11.91
CA MET A 85 4.42 13.67 12.11
C MET A 85 3.88 13.90 13.52
N ASP A 86 3.27 12.88 14.13
CA ASP A 86 2.70 12.98 15.48
C ASP A 86 3.76 12.85 16.56
N HIS A 87 4.87 12.17 16.28
CA HIS A 87 5.99 12.02 17.23
C HIS A 87 6.96 13.19 17.19
N ASP A 88 6.95 13.95 16.12
CA ASP A 88 7.83 15.11 15.93
C ASP A 88 7.05 16.27 15.30
N PRO A 89 6.10 16.86 16.04
CA PRO A 89 5.23 17.91 15.51
C PRO A 89 5.98 19.15 15.00
N GLU A 90 7.12 19.47 15.61
CA GLU A 90 7.94 20.62 15.20
C GLU A 90 8.52 20.46 13.80
N ASN A 91 8.76 19.24 13.37
CA ASN A 91 9.31 18.90 12.05
C ASN A 91 8.27 18.33 11.09
N SER A 92 6.97 18.36 11.45
CA SER A 92 5.91 17.75 10.63
C SER A 92 5.87 18.31 9.21
N GLU A 93 6.03 19.63 9.03
CA GLU A 93 6.05 20.25 7.71
C GLU A 93 7.23 19.79 6.87
N SER A 94 8.41 19.65 7.45
CA SER A 94 9.59 19.16 6.74
C SER A 94 9.48 17.68 6.40
N ILE A 95 8.86 16.88 7.25
CA ILE A 95 8.58 15.46 6.98
C ILE A 95 7.65 15.33 5.77
N VAL A 96 6.57 16.09 5.72
CA VAL A 96 5.64 16.09 4.59
C VAL A 96 6.31 16.59 3.32
N ALA A 97 7.08 17.68 3.39
CA ALA A 97 7.81 18.22 2.24
C ALA A 97 8.79 17.20 1.66
N ALA A 98 9.53 16.48 2.50
CA ALA A 98 10.43 15.42 2.06
C ALA A 98 9.67 14.27 1.39
N GLY A 99 8.50 13.91 1.91
CA GLY A 99 7.61 12.91 1.31
C GLY A 99 7.14 13.32 -0.08
N ILE A 100 6.75 14.58 -0.25
CA ILE A 100 6.34 15.12 -1.55
C ILE A 100 7.49 15.06 -2.56
N GLU A 101 8.70 15.42 -2.17
CA GLU A 101 9.86 15.33 -3.05
C GLU A 101 10.16 13.89 -3.49
N LYS A 102 10.06 12.94 -2.57
CA LYS A 102 10.19 11.51 -2.90
C LYS A 102 9.10 11.05 -3.85
N ALA A 103 7.87 11.52 -3.65
CA ALA A 103 6.76 11.20 -4.56
C ALA A 103 7.01 11.73 -5.97
N LYS A 104 7.55 12.94 -6.10
CA LYS A 104 7.94 13.50 -7.40
C LYS A 104 9.00 12.65 -8.09
N GLU A 105 10.01 12.19 -7.36
CA GLU A 105 11.06 11.33 -7.90
C GLU A 105 10.49 9.98 -8.38
N LEU A 106 9.65 9.34 -7.56
CA LEU A 106 8.99 8.09 -7.94
C LEU A 106 8.09 8.26 -9.16
N GLY A 107 7.41 9.39 -9.28
CA GLY A 107 6.55 9.70 -10.41
C GLY A 107 7.28 9.77 -11.75
N LYS A 108 8.57 10.09 -11.75
CA LYS A 108 9.36 10.15 -12.98
C LYS A 108 9.59 8.78 -13.61
N THR A 109 9.60 7.71 -12.80
CA THR A 109 9.96 6.36 -13.24
C THR A 109 8.81 5.36 -13.09
N PHE A 110 7.75 5.74 -12.41
CA PHE A 110 6.57 4.89 -12.28
C PHE A 110 5.69 4.95 -13.51
#